data_963dccece4577e31e5fa472ae05ec561
#
_entry.id   963dccece4577e31e5fa472ae05ec561
#
_cell.length_a   1.000
_cell.length_b   1.000
_cell.length_c   1.000
_cell.angle_alpha   90.00
_cell.angle_beta   90.00
_cell.angle_gamma   90.00
#
_symmetry.space_group_name_H-M   'P 1'
#
loop_
_entity.id
_entity.type
_entity.pdbx_description
1 polymer ?
#
loop_
_entity_poly.entity_id
_entity_poly.type
_entity_poly.pdbx_seq_one_letter_code
_entity_poly.pdbx_strand_id
1 'polypeptide(L)'
;QLDQLVGQELKRQMERQNAKEELLNLDTSQVYDKKMNKQLEAALNYAYPYADDTKLYTQMSVSELKKQSQIGREEEDMGTWRESMWKMENGHDGRLEHGTQSEESENSSTDDKTEKNGRKGAFRGTAYHRVLECLDLTAVSDQKKLESSLLDLYQRGFFTEEAYESIFIWDIWKFLESSLGRRMALAQKEGKLHRERQFMIGIPASEMQNGPKPEELVLIQGVIDAYIEEEDGFILIDYKTDRVPKEEEAGEKLLKERYQVQLDYYGRALTQLTGKRVKEKWIYSFGLRKAVQLK
;
A
#
# COMPACT_ATOMS: atom_id res chain seq x y z
N GLN A 1 15.18 -69.55 19.82
CA GLN A 1 14.91 -68.43 18.86
C GLN A 1 14.57 -67.15 19.55
N LEU A 2 13.72 -67.14 20.63
CA LEU A 2 13.32 -65.87 21.35
C LEU A 2 14.52 -65.29 22.07
N ASP A 3 15.33 -66.06 22.76
CA ASP A 3 16.54 -65.60 23.48
C ASP A 3 17.58 -64.96 22.56
N GLN A 4 17.71 -65.52 21.32
CA GLN A 4 18.59 -64.89 20.32
C GLN A 4 18.09 -63.52 19.83
N LEU A 5 16.80 -63.38 19.65
CA LEU A 5 16.20 -62.11 19.26
C LEU A 5 16.32 -61.04 20.36
N VAL A 6 16.06 -61.43 21.61
CA VAL A 6 16.22 -60.55 22.76
C VAL A 6 17.69 -60.14 22.94
N GLY A 7 18.63 -61.07 22.79
CA GLY A 7 20.06 -60.78 22.84
C GLY A 7 20.52 -59.80 21.74
N GLN A 8 19.99 -59.93 20.53
CA GLN A 8 20.29 -59.01 19.42
C GLN A 8 19.70 -57.60 19.66
N GLU A 9 18.52 -57.51 20.20
CA GLU A 9 17.91 -56.20 20.50
C GLU A 9 18.60 -55.50 21.66
N LEU A 10 18.99 -56.23 22.72
CA LEU A 10 19.80 -55.69 23.80
C LEU A 10 21.14 -55.13 23.31
N LYS A 11 21.80 -55.89 22.42
CA LYS A 11 23.06 -55.46 21.81
C LYS A 11 22.89 -54.17 20.99
N ARG A 12 21.83 -54.09 20.19
CA ARG A 12 21.51 -52.86 19.42
C ARG A 12 21.20 -51.66 20.31
N GLN A 13 20.52 -51.88 21.44
CA GLN A 13 20.24 -50.80 22.38
C GLN A 13 21.53 -50.34 23.07
N MET A 14 22.43 -51.24 23.45
CA MET A 14 23.74 -50.88 24.01
C MET A 14 24.61 -50.12 22.98
N GLU A 15 24.63 -50.54 21.72
CA GLU A 15 25.38 -49.87 20.66
C GLU A 15 24.83 -48.45 20.42
N ARG A 16 23.51 -48.26 20.45
CA ARG A 16 22.87 -46.92 20.35
C ARG A 16 23.17 -46.03 21.56
N GLN A 17 23.20 -46.58 22.76
CA GLN A 17 23.53 -45.85 23.98
C GLN A 17 24.99 -45.41 24.01
N ASN A 18 25.92 -46.31 23.63
CA ASN A 18 27.33 -45.99 23.52
C ASN A 18 27.59 -44.93 22.45
N ALA A 19 26.95 -45.05 21.27
CA ALA A 19 27.07 -44.01 20.23
C ALA A 19 26.54 -42.65 20.68
N LYS A 20 25.48 -42.62 21.50
CA LYS A 20 24.95 -41.39 22.08
C LYS A 20 25.90 -40.79 23.11
N GLU A 21 26.52 -41.58 23.95
CA GLU A 21 27.55 -41.16 24.93
C GLU A 21 28.80 -40.66 24.24
N GLU A 22 29.26 -41.35 23.17
CA GLU A 22 30.37 -40.86 22.35
C GLU A 22 30.07 -39.50 21.71
N LEU A 23 28.85 -39.28 21.20
CA LEU A 23 28.43 -38.00 20.65
C LEU A 23 28.41 -36.89 21.69
N LEU A 24 27.99 -37.20 22.93
CA LEU A 24 27.97 -36.23 24.04
C LEU A 24 29.38 -35.85 24.52
N ASN A 25 30.36 -36.75 24.36
CA ASN A 25 31.74 -36.56 24.76
C ASN A 25 32.67 -36.10 23.63
N LEU A 26 32.10 -35.77 22.44
CA LEU A 26 32.86 -35.21 21.34
C LEU A 26 33.46 -33.84 21.71
N ASP A 27 34.75 -33.77 21.56
CA ASP A 27 35.47 -32.48 21.69
C ASP A 27 35.18 -31.62 20.45
N THR A 28 34.33 -30.64 20.62
CA THR A 28 33.93 -29.74 19.53
C THR A 28 35.07 -28.84 19.03
N SER A 29 36.22 -28.80 19.74
CA SER A 29 37.42 -28.10 19.30
C SER A 29 38.24 -28.89 18.30
N GLN A 30 38.00 -30.20 18.16
CA GLN A 30 38.78 -31.10 17.28
C GLN A 30 38.07 -31.32 15.95
N VAL A 31 38.84 -31.27 14.87
CA VAL A 31 38.36 -31.61 13.52
C VAL A 31 38.53 -33.12 13.29
N TYR A 32 37.47 -33.89 13.46
CA TYR A 32 37.47 -35.37 13.32
C TYR A 32 37.55 -35.83 11.85
N ASP A 33 36.89 -35.12 10.96
CA ASP A 33 36.95 -35.35 9.51
C ASP A 33 37.40 -34.10 8.78
N LYS A 34 38.67 -34.08 8.41
CA LYS A 34 39.29 -32.95 7.70
C LYS A 34 38.69 -32.69 6.32
N LYS A 35 38.18 -33.74 5.66
CA LYS A 35 37.58 -33.62 4.31
C LYS A 35 36.19 -32.97 4.43
N MET A 36 35.40 -33.44 5.38
CA MET A 36 34.07 -32.90 5.66
C MET A 36 34.17 -31.46 6.16
N ASN A 37 35.14 -31.16 7.05
CA ASN A 37 35.35 -29.81 7.55
C ASN A 37 35.67 -28.82 6.42
N LYS A 38 36.55 -29.22 5.47
CA LYS A 38 36.82 -28.36 4.30
C LYS A 38 35.60 -28.13 3.42
N GLN A 39 34.74 -29.16 3.26
CA GLN A 39 33.50 -29.01 2.51
C GLN A 39 32.52 -28.06 3.22
N LEU A 40 32.40 -28.21 4.56
CA LEU A 40 31.56 -27.31 5.37
C LEU A 40 32.10 -25.88 5.37
N GLU A 41 33.41 -25.70 5.55
CA GLU A 41 34.04 -24.37 5.47
C GLU A 41 33.82 -23.72 4.10
N ALA A 42 33.97 -24.49 3.01
CA ALA A 42 33.70 -23.99 1.66
C ALA A 42 32.22 -23.62 1.46
N ALA A 43 31.30 -24.40 2.02
CA ALA A 43 29.87 -24.12 1.94
C ALA A 43 29.46 -22.92 2.82
N LEU A 44 30.01 -22.83 4.04
CA LEU A 44 29.74 -21.73 4.96
C LEU A 44 30.35 -20.38 4.51
N ASN A 45 31.53 -20.46 3.89
CA ASN A 45 32.23 -19.27 3.35
C ASN A 45 31.84 -18.97 1.90
N TYR A 46 30.88 -19.71 1.33
CA TYR A 46 30.41 -19.44 -0.02
C TYR A 46 29.76 -18.07 -0.07
N ALA A 47 30.43 -17.13 -0.73
CA ALA A 47 29.84 -15.83 -1.02
C ALA A 47 28.91 -15.99 -2.24
N TYR A 48 27.64 -15.72 -2.03
CA TYR A 48 26.67 -15.73 -3.13
C TYR A 48 27.05 -14.63 -4.15
N PRO A 49 27.34 -15.02 -5.44
CA PRO A 49 27.86 -14.06 -6.41
C PRO A 49 26.89 -12.94 -6.75
N TYR A 50 25.62 -13.12 -6.42
CA TYR A 50 24.54 -12.13 -6.63
C TYR A 50 23.99 -11.61 -5.30
N ALA A 51 24.85 -11.49 -4.28
CA ALA A 51 24.44 -11.00 -2.94
C ALA A 51 23.84 -9.59 -3.00
N ASP A 52 24.28 -8.76 -3.92
CA ASP A 52 23.74 -7.41 -4.11
C ASP A 52 22.35 -7.43 -4.72
N ASP A 53 22.02 -8.43 -5.53
CA ASP A 53 20.68 -8.58 -6.14
C ASP A 53 19.62 -8.91 -5.08
N THR A 54 20.01 -9.55 -3.96
CA THR A 54 19.09 -9.83 -2.86
C THR A 54 18.58 -8.58 -2.16
N LYS A 55 19.25 -7.45 -2.34
CA LYS A 55 18.87 -6.15 -1.80
C LYS A 55 17.97 -5.35 -2.73
N LEU A 56 17.79 -5.81 -3.98
CA LEU A 56 16.93 -5.15 -4.95
C LEU A 56 15.46 -5.49 -4.67
N TYR A 57 14.64 -4.47 -4.66
CA TYR A 57 13.19 -4.68 -4.64
C TYR A 57 12.76 -5.19 -6.01
N THR A 58 12.10 -6.35 -6.05
CA THR A 58 11.51 -6.87 -7.30
C THR A 58 10.22 -6.15 -7.67
N GLN A 59 9.50 -5.68 -6.64
CA GLN A 59 8.23 -5.00 -6.78
C GLN A 59 8.05 -3.97 -5.67
N MET A 60 7.55 -2.80 -6.03
CA MET A 60 7.24 -1.71 -5.09
C MET A 60 5.92 -1.04 -5.46
N SER A 61 5.25 -0.50 -4.45
CA SER A 61 4.10 0.36 -4.67
C SER A 61 4.53 1.83 -4.75
N VAL A 62 3.75 2.63 -5.47
CA VAL A 62 3.98 4.09 -5.51
C VAL A 62 3.92 4.70 -4.11
N SER A 63 3.11 4.15 -3.21
CA SER A 63 3.06 4.60 -1.81
C SER A 63 4.35 4.34 -1.04
N GLU A 64 5.03 3.22 -1.31
CA GLU A 64 6.35 2.93 -0.72
C GLU A 64 7.43 3.85 -1.26
N LEU A 65 7.40 4.13 -2.58
CA LEU A 65 8.30 5.11 -3.19
C LEU A 65 8.13 6.50 -2.61
N LYS A 66 6.88 6.92 -2.42
CA LYS A 66 6.58 8.19 -1.75
C LYS A 66 7.16 8.21 -0.33
N LYS A 67 6.98 7.13 0.46
CA LYS A 67 7.58 7.02 1.80
C LYS A 67 9.10 7.15 1.76
N GLN A 68 9.77 6.43 0.87
CA GLN A 68 11.22 6.49 0.73
C GLN A 68 11.72 7.90 0.39
N SER A 69 11.01 8.63 -0.48
CA SER A 69 11.37 10.02 -0.81
C SER A 69 11.16 11.01 0.35
N GLN A 70 10.42 10.60 1.37
CA GLN A 70 10.10 11.41 2.56
C GLN A 70 10.87 10.96 3.82
N ILE A 71 11.74 9.95 3.74
CA ILE A 71 12.61 9.52 4.85
C ILE A 71 13.49 10.70 5.27
N GLY A 72 13.20 11.26 6.45
CA GLY A 72 13.82 12.47 7.01
C GLY A 72 12.83 13.60 7.30
N ARG A 73 11.56 13.44 6.91
CA ARG A 73 10.44 14.33 7.30
C ARG A 73 9.48 13.51 8.16
N GLU A 74 9.19 14.01 9.35
CA GLU A 74 8.45 13.35 10.43
C GLU A 74 7.26 12.51 9.96
N GLU A 75 7.24 11.26 10.42
CA GLU A 75 6.20 10.26 10.21
C GLU A 75 4.95 10.65 11.01
N GLU A 76 4.07 11.44 10.43
CA GLU A 76 2.69 11.48 10.89
C GLU A 76 1.75 11.24 9.70
N ASP A 77 0.99 10.14 9.79
CA ASP A 77 -0.25 9.89 9.04
C ASP A 77 -0.23 9.05 7.75
N MET A 78 0.54 7.94 7.66
CA MET A 78 0.45 7.06 6.47
C MET A 78 0.26 5.55 6.73
N GLY A 79 -0.15 5.15 7.93
CA GLY A 79 -0.14 3.75 8.36
C GLY A 79 -1.25 2.81 7.89
N THR A 80 -2.44 3.27 7.47
CA THR A 80 -3.65 2.42 7.51
C THR A 80 -4.44 2.27 6.21
N TRP A 81 -4.04 2.94 5.16
CA TRP A 81 -4.84 3.09 3.94
C TRP A 81 -5.01 1.79 3.12
N ARG A 82 -3.94 1.04 2.99
CA ARG A 82 -3.90 -0.16 2.14
C ARG A 82 -4.42 -1.41 2.82
N GLU A 83 -4.23 -1.51 4.13
CA GLU A 83 -4.78 -2.63 4.92
C GLU A 83 -6.30 -2.60 4.99
N SER A 84 -6.89 -1.41 5.00
CA SER A 84 -8.34 -1.27 5.01
C SER A 84 -8.99 -1.60 3.67
N MET A 85 -8.38 -1.22 2.54
CA MET A 85 -8.87 -1.61 1.20
C MET A 85 -8.78 -3.12 0.96
N TRP A 86 -7.63 -3.73 1.28
CA TRP A 86 -7.44 -5.17 1.13
C TRP A 86 -8.39 -5.99 2.02
N LYS A 87 -8.72 -5.50 3.21
CA LYS A 87 -9.72 -6.12 4.10
C LYS A 87 -11.16 -5.93 3.62
N MET A 88 -11.47 -4.85 2.89
CA MET A 88 -12.81 -4.65 2.30
C MET A 88 -13.05 -5.54 1.07
N GLU A 89 -12.02 -5.78 0.24
CA GLU A 89 -12.15 -6.63 -0.96
C GLU A 89 -12.17 -8.13 -0.65
N ASN A 90 -11.52 -8.57 0.44
CA ASN A 90 -11.38 -9.99 0.82
C ASN A 90 -12.22 -10.41 2.01
N GLY A 91 -13.18 -9.60 2.44
CA GLY A 91 -14.09 -9.89 3.55
C GLY A 91 -15.17 -10.91 3.20
N HIS A 92 -14.76 -12.13 2.83
CA HIS A 92 -15.64 -13.28 2.86
C HIS A 92 -15.02 -14.37 3.74
N ASP A 93 -15.65 -14.51 4.91
CA ASP A 93 -15.74 -15.68 5.77
C ASP A 93 -14.47 -16.27 6.42
N GLY A 94 -14.47 -16.21 7.74
CA GLY A 94 -13.48 -16.86 8.60
C GLY A 94 -13.79 -16.65 10.08
N ARG A 95 -15.01 -17.06 10.49
CA ARG A 95 -15.42 -17.13 11.89
C ARG A 95 -14.54 -18.12 12.66
N LEU A 96 -13.73 -17.67 13.59
CA LEU A 96 -13.28 -18.46 14.73
C LEU A 96 -13.37 -17.62 16.01
N GLU A 97 -14.35 -18.00 16.80
CA GLU A 97 -14.50 -17.59 18.20
C GLU A 97 -13.35 -18.15 19.03
N HIS A 98 -12.70 -17.31 19.82
CA HIS A 98 -12.22 -17.72 21.15
C HIS A 98 -12.22 -16.49 22.05
N GLY A 99 -13.14 -16.55 23.02
CA GLY A 99 -13.19 -15.59 24.10
C GLY A 99 -12.09 -15.84 25.12
N THR A 100 -11.59 -14.75 25.66
CA THR A 100 -11.12 -14.68 27.05
C THR A 100 -11.33 -13.27 27.55
N GLN A 101 -12.10 -13.21 28.62
CA GLN A 101 -12.27 -12.05 29.50
C GLN A 101 -10.96 -11.78 30.25
N SER A 102 -10.57 -10.52 30.36
CA SER A 102 -9.86 -10.02 31.54
C SER A 102 -9.92 -8.48 31.59
N GLU A 103 -10.64 -7.99 32.51
CA GLU A 103 -10.43 -6.93 33.49
C GLU A 103 -9.86 -5.59 33.08
N GLU A 104 -10.66 -4.59 33.44
CA GLU A 104 -10.43 -3.16 33.41
C GLU A 104 -9.15 -2.75 34.16
N SER A 105 -8.32 -1.91 33.52
CA SER A 105 -7.54 -0.93 34.27
C SER A 105 -7.50 0.37 33.49
N GLU A 106 -8.13 1.39 34.06
CA GLU A 106 -8.01 2.79 33.62
C GLU A 106 -6.59 3.26 33.75
N ASN A 107 -5.98 3.62 32.58
CA ASN A 107 -4.97 4.65 32.51
C ASN A 107 -5.00 5.26 31.11
N SER A 108 -5.64 6.43 31.01
CA SER A 108 -5.76 7.20 29.79
C SER A 108 -4.44 7.91 29.48
N SER A 109 -3.64 7.36 28.59
CA SER A 109 -2.53 8.05 27.96
C SER A 109 -3.01 8.78 26.70
N THR A 110 -2.40 9.92 26.44
CA THR A 110 -2.67 10.84 25.32
C THR A 110 -2.51 10.23 23.93
N ASP A 111 -1.85 9.09 23.81
CA ASP A 111 -1.60 8.35 22.56
C ASP A 111 -2.87 7.74 21.94
N ASP A 112 -3.83 7.28 22.76
CA ASP A 112 -5.08 6.64 22.28
C ASP A 112 -6.01 7.61 21.51
N LYS A 113 -5.93 8.92 21.77
CA LYS A 113 -6.73 9.92 21.05
C LYS A 113 -6.16 10.24 19.66
N THR A 114 -4.86 10.15 19.50
CA THR A 114 -4.16 10.43 18.21
C THR A 114 -4.38 9.27 17.24
N GLU A 115 -4.29 8.02 17.71
CA GLU A 115 -4.58 6.85 16.89
C GLU A 115 -6.05 6.76 16.44
N LYS A 116 -7.00 7.05 17.32
CA LYS A 116 -8.45 7.07 16.98
C LYS A 116 -8.77 8.15 15.95
N ASN A 117 -8.09 9.31 16.01
CA ASN A 117 -8.28 10.38 15.04
C ASN A 117 -7.63 10.05 13.68
N GLY A 118 -6.48 9.40 13.67
CA GLY A 118 -5.81 8.93 12.44
C GLY A 118 -6.65 7.89 11.70
N ARG A 119 -7.18 6.89 12.40
CA ARG A 119 -8.08 5.87 11.82
C ARG A 119 -9.34 6.47 11.20
N LYS A 120 -9.97 7.45 11.86
CA LYS A 120 -11.14 8.16 11.31
C LYS A 120 -10.79 8.99 10.06
N GLY A 121 -9.59 9.56 10.01
CA GLY A 121 -9.11 10.32 8.85
C GLY A 121 -8.90 9.42 7.62
N ALA A 122 -8.19 8.31 7.80
CA ALA A 122 -7.93 7.34 6.75
C ALA A 122 -9.23 6.72 6.21
N PHE A 123 -10.15 6.36 7.10
CA PHE A 123 -11.45 5.81 6.75
C PHE A 123 -12.28 6.79 5.91
N ARG A 124 -12.31 8.06 6.29
CA ARG A 124 -12.97 9.10 5.49
C ARG A 124 -12.32 9.26 4.12
N GLY A 125 -10.98 9.18 4.04
CA GLY A 125 -10.27 9.20 2.75
C GLY A 125 -10.78 8.13 1.80
N THR A 126 -10.82 6.88 2.26
CA THR A 126 -11.34 5.73 1.48
C THR A 126 -12.79 5.96 1.04
N ALA A 127 -13.65 6.47 1.94
CA ALA A 127 -15.05 6.76 1.61
C ALA A 127 -15.17 7.80 0.48
N TYR A 128 -14.36 8.85 0.49
CA TYR A 128 -14.38 9.88 -0.56
C TYR A 128 -13.89 9.36 -1.91
N HIS A 129 -12.82 8.56 -1.95
CA HIS A 129 -12.37 7.90 -3.18
C HIS A 129 -13.47 6.99 -3.74
N ARG A 130 -14.10 6.19 -2.89
CA ARG A 130 -15.19 5.31 -3.30
C ARG A 130 -16.40 6.07 -3.83
N VAL A 131 -16.76 7.20 -3.22
CA VAL A 131 -17.82 8.09 -3.76
C VAL A 131 -17.46 8.53 -5.16
N LEU A 132 -16.26 9.09 -5.34
CA LEU A 132 -15.84 9.64 -6.63
C LEU A 132 -15.62 8.56 -7.70
N GLU A 133 -15.34 7.34 -7.29
CA GLU A 133 -15.30 6.18 -8.18
C GLU A 133 -16.71 5.83 -8.72
N CYS A 134 -17.71 5.77 -7.83
CA CYS A 134 -19.03 5.21 -8.15
C CYS A 134 -20.06 6.25 -8.58
N LEU A 135 -19.88 7.53 -8.19
CA LEU A 135 -20.87 8.58 -8.45
C LEU A 135 -20.97 8.90 -9.93
N ASP A 136 -22.19 8.95 -10.44
CA ASP A 136 -22.47 9.50 -11.77
C ASP A 136 -22.45 11.04 -11.69
N LEU A 137 -21.34 11.62 -12.12
CA LEU A 137 -21.13 13.08 -12.08
C LEU A 137 -22.08 13.83 -13.01
N THR A 138 -22.64 13.15 -14.02
CA THR A 138 -23.56 13.77 -15.00
C THR A 138 -24.99 13.86 -14.48
N ALA A 139 -25.35 13.00 -13.52
CA ALA A 139 -26.69 12.94 -12.94
C ALA A 139 -26.88 13.94 -11.78
N VAL A 140 -25.80 14.55 -11.27
CA VAL A 140 -25.84 15.44 -10.10
C VAL A 140 -25.96 16.89 -10.55
N SER A 141 -27.18 17.41 -10.58
CA SER A 141 -27.48 18.81 -10.95
C SER A 141 -27.47 19.78 -9.77
N ASP A 142 -27.73 19.27 -8.57
CA ASP A 142 -27.86 20.04 -7.34
C ASP A 142 -27.55 19.18 -6.11
N GLN A 143 -27.44 19.82 -4.94
CA GLN A 143 -27.10 19.13 -3.70
C GLN A 143 -28.13 18.04 -3.31
N LYS A 144 -29.42 18.25 -3.57
CA LYS A 144 -30.46 17.23 -3.27
C LYS A 144 -30.30 15.98 -4.14
N LYS A 145 -29.92 16.21 -5.40
CA LYS A 145 -29.57 15.09 -6.31
C LYS A 145 -28.33 14.34 -5.82
N LEU A 146 -27.31 15.06 -5.35
CA LEU A 146 -26.13 14.42 -4.75
C LEU A 146 -26.53 13.56 -3.55
N GLU A 147 -27.32 14.10 -2.61
CA GLU A 147 -27.81 13.35 -1.45
C GLU A 147 -28.56 12.09 -1.84
N SER A 148 -29.49 12.19 -2.81
CA SER A 148 -30.24 11.04 -3.29
C SER A 148 -29.37 10.02 -4.01
N SER A 149 -28.37 10.45 -4.77
CA SER A 149 -27.41 9.56 -5.43
C SER A 149 -26.53 8.81 -4.45
N LEU A 150 -26.04 9.50 -3.39
CA LEU A 150 -25.26 8.87 -2.34
C LEU A 150 -26.07 7.86 -1.54
N LEU A 151 -27.34 8.17 -1.24
CA LEU A 151 -28.26 7.26 -0.58
C LEU A 151 -28.53 6.02 -1.45
N ASP A 152 -28.75 6.18 -2.75
CA ASP A 152 -28.93 5.05 -3.68
C ASP A 152 -27.70 4.15 -3.72
N LEU A 153 -26.50 4.74 -3.80
CA LEU A 153 -25.25 3.98 -3.76
C LEU A 153 -25.08 3.22 -2.44
N TYR A 154 -25.43 3.84 -1.29
CA TYR A 154 -25.43 3.17 0.01
C TYR A 154 -26.42 2.00 0.05
N GLN A 155 -27.66 2.21 -0.38
CA GLN A 155 -28.69 1.17 -0.40
C GLN A 155 -28.34 -0.01 -1.33
N ARG A 156 -27.54 0.25 -2.36
CA ARG A 156 -27.01 -0.78 -3.27
C ARG A 156 -25.76 -1.46 -2.74
N GLY A 157 -25.28 -1.10 -1.54
CA GLY A 157 -24.14 -1.74 -0.89
C GLY A 157 -22.76 -1.30 -1.38
N PHE A 158 -22.65 -0.15 -2.05
CA PHE A 158 -21.35 0.40 -2.45
C PHE A 158 -20.55 0.97 -1.27
N PHE A 159 -21.20 1.27 -0.16
CA PHE A 159 -20.61 1.79 1.07
C PHE A 159 -21.11 1.01 2.28
N THR A 160 -20.28 0.86 3.29
CA THR A 160 -20.72 0.50 4.63
C THR A 160 -21.42 1.69 5.29
N GLU A 161 -22.24 1.43 6.34
CA GLU A 161 -22.91 2.49 7.09
C GLU A 161 -21.92 3.52 7.65
N GLU A 162 -20.83 3.05 8.24
CA GLU A 162 -19.76 3.91 8.78
C GLU A 162 -19.10 4.77 7.70
N ALA A 163 -18.89 4.21 6.48
CA ALA A 163 -18.35 4.95 5.35
C ALA A 163 -19.33 6.03 4.90
N TYR A 164 -20.61 5.69 4.78
CA TYR A 164 -21.66 6.63 4.40
C TYR A 164 -21.77 7.79 5.40
N GLU A 165 -21.78 7.52 6.71
CA GLU A 165 -21.81 8.52 7.77
C GLU A 165 -20.57 9.42 7.81
N SER A 166 -19.42 8.93 7.32
CA SER A 166 -18.19 9.71 7.26
C SER A 166 -18.13 10.74 6.12
N ILE A 167 -19.07 10.66 5.16
CA ILE A 167 -19.11 11.52 3.99
C ILE A 167 -19.77 12.86 4.32
N PHE A 168 -19.02 13.95 4.18
CA PHE A 168 -19.58 15.30 4.22
C PHE A 168 -20.05 15.71 2.83
N ILE A 169 -21.36 15.66 2.61
CA ILE A 169 -22.01 16.00 1.33
C ILE A 169 -21.53 17.33 0.78
N TRP A 170 -21.35 18.32 1.66
CA TRP A 170 -20.85 19.63 1.29
C TRP A 170 -19.46 19.61 0.65
N ASP A 171 -18.56 18.76 1.11
CA ASP A 171 -17.22 18.65 0.53
C ASP A 171 -17.27 18.06 -0.88
N ILE A 172 -18.08 17.01 -1.09
CA ILE A 172 -18.30 16.42 -2.41
C ILE A 172 -18.99 17.45 -3.34
N TRP A 173 -19.97 18.18 -2.83
CA TRP A 173 -20.64 19.22 -3.60
C TRP A 173 -19.67 20.31 -4.06
N LYS A 174 -18.79 20.79 -3.16
CA LYS A 174 -17.76 21.76 -3.49
C LYS A 174 -16.77 21.26 -4.54
N PHE A 175 -16.43 19.98 -4.50
CA PHE A 175 -15.64 19.37 -5.57
C PHE A 175 -16.38 19.43 -6.91
N LEU A 176 -17.63 19.04 -6.96
CA LEU A 176 -18.44 19.03 -8.19
C LEU A 176 -18.63 20.44 -8.78
N GLU A 177 -18.75 21.47 -7.92
CA GLU A 177 -18.82 22.88 -8.34
C GLU A 177 -17.49 23.44 -8.84
N SER A 178 -16.37 22.80 -8.52
CA SER A 178 -15.05 23.26 -8.95
C SER A 178 -14.87 23.16 -10.47
N SER A 179 -13.91 23.91 -11.02
CA SER A 179 -13.56 23.81 -12.43
C SER A 179 -13.14 22.39 -12.82
N LEU A 180 -12.41 21.70 -11.91
CA LEU A 180 -11.95 20.33 -12.09
C LEU A 180 -13.12 19.34 -12.09
N GLY A 181 -14.06 19.45 -11.13
CA GLY A 181 -15.24 18.60 -11.04
C GLY A 181 -16.15 18.72 -12.29
N ARG A 182 -16.37 19.95 -12.76
CA ARG A 182 -17.13 20.20 -14.00
C ARG A 182 -16.44 19.60 -15.24
N ARG A 183 -15.11 19.70 -15.32
CA ARG A 183 -14.31 19.10 -16.40
C ARG A 183 -14.42 17.59 -16.38
N MET A 184 -14.41 16.98 -15.19
CA MET A 184 -14.62 15.53 -15.03
C MET A 184 -16.05 15.11 -15.44
N ALA A 185 -17.07 15.85 -15.04
CA ALA A 185 -18.45 15.56 -15.43
C ALA A 185 -18.64 15.61 -16.96
N LEU A 186 -18.03 16.60 -17.63
CA LEU A 186 -18.02 16.68 -19.09
C LEU A 186 -17.30 15.47 -19.72
N ALA A 187 -16.12 15.14 -19.21
CA ALA A 187 -15.35 14.00 -19.67
C ALA A 187 -16.08 12.67 -19.47
N GLN A 188 -16.82 12.52 -18.38
CA GLN A 188 -17.67 11.35 -18.15
C GLN A 188 -18.77 11.26 -19.22
N LYS A 189 -19.43 12.36 -19.53
CA LYS A 189 -20.45 12.41 -20.57
C LYS A 189 -19.90 12.01 -21.94
N GLU A 190 -18.64 12.32 -22.21
CA GLU A 190 -17.95 11.99 -23.45
C GLU A 190 -17.31 10.60 -23.46
N GLY A 191 -17.38 9.86 -22.34
CA GLY A 191 -16.73 8.55 -22.20
C GLY A 191 -15.20 8.62 -22.08
N LYS A 192 -14.65 9.80 -21.73
CA LYS A 192 -13.22 10.08 -21.63
C LYS A 192 -12.69 10.14 -20.19
N LEU A 193 -13.55 9.91 -19.20
CA LEU A 193 -13.17 9.85 -17.79
C LEU A 193 -12.86 8.41 -17.40
N HIS A 194 -11.66 8.19 -16.88
CA HIS A 194 -11.24 6.91 -16.33
C HIS A 194 -11.00 7.08 -14.82
N ARG A 195 -11.46 6.11 -14.02
CA ARG A 195 -11.38 6.15 -12.55
C ARG A 195 -10.83 4.83 -12.02
N GLU A 196 -10.10 4.86 -10.90
CA GLU A 196 -9.55 3.72 -10.16
C GLU A 196 -8.82 2.72 -11.09
N ARG A 197 -7.88 3.23 -11.91
CA ARG A 197 -7.16 2.42 -12.87
C ARG A 197 -5.88 1.87 -12.27
N GLN A 198 -5.85 0.57 -12.07
CA GLN A 198 -4.65 -0.16 -11.67
C GLN A 198 -3.63 -0.15 -12.80
N PHE A 199 -2.36 -0.03 -12.43
CA PHE A 199 -1.25 -0.15 -13.36
C PHE A 199 -0.07 -0.90 -12.76
N MET A 200 0.77 -1.43 -13.65
CA MET A 200 2.07 -1.99 -13.33
C MET A 200 3.04 -1.62 -14.45
N ILE A 201 4.17 -1.04 -14.10
CA ILE A 201 5.23 -0.65 -15.04
C ILE A 201 6.59 -1.14 -14.56
N GLY A 202 7.51 -1.40 -15.49
CA GLY A 202 8.91 -1.67 -15.18
C GLY A 202 9.73 -0.38 -15.23
N ILE A 203 10.53 -0.16 -14.20
CA ILE A 203 11.47 0.96 -14.11
C ILE A 203 12.87 0.41 -13.87
N PRO A 204 13.91 0.89 -14.58
CA PRO A 204 15.29 0.47 -14.33
C PRO A 204 15.67 0.67 -12.85
N ALA A 205 16.26 -0.36 -12.24
CA ALA A 205 16.68 -0.31 -10.83
C ALA A 205 17.66 0.85 -10.56
N SER A 206 18.48 1.21 -11.55
CA SER A 206 19.40 2.35 -11.48
C SER A 206 18.73 3.70 -11.28
N GLU A 207 17.45 3.85 -11.64
CA GLU A 207 16.70 5.09 -11.44
C GLU A 207 16.10 5.19 -10.02
N MET A 208 16.02 4.06 -9.30
CA MET A 208 15.35 4.01 -8.01
C MET A 208 16.29 4.12 -6.81
N GLN A 209 17.47 3.61 -6.94
CA GLN A 209 18.57 3.70 -5.99
C GLN A 209 19.87 3.56 -6.79
N ASN A 210 21.03 3.90 -6.22
CA ASN A 210 22.34 3.66 -6.82
C ASN A 210 22.59 2.13 -6.99
N GLY A 211 21.69 1.48 -7.69
CA GLY A 211 21.69 0.04 -7.90
C GLY A 211 22.84 -0.37 -8.83
N PRO A 212 23.47 -1.51 -8.57
CA PRO A 212 24.68 -1.94 -9.29
C PRO A 212 24.43 -2.37 -10.74
N LYS A 213 23.16 -2.54 -11.15
CA LYS A 213 22.83 -3.05 -12.50
C LYS A 213 21.73 -2.22 -13.17
N PRO A 214 22.09 -1.46 -14.24
CA PRO A 214 21.14 -0.61 -14.95
C PRO A 214 20.09 -1.38 -15.78
N GLU A 215 20.29 -2.66 -16.04
CA GLU A 215 19.43 -3.47 -16.90
C GLU A 215 18.28 -4.17 -16.15
N GLU A 216 18.34 -4.25 -14.84
CA GLU A 216 17.28 -4.88 -14.05
C GLU A 216 16.09 -3.94 -13.86
N LEU A 217 14.89 -4.50 -14.02
CA LEU A 217 13.64 -3.76 -13.85
C LEU A 217 13.02 -4.04 -12.48
N VAL A 218 12.64 -2.97 -11.80
CA VAL A 218 11.77 -3.02 -10.62
C VAL A 218 10.33 -2.77 -11.08
N LEU A 219 9.42 -3.64 -10.69
CA LEU A 219 8.01 -3.49 -11.00
C LEU A 219 7.37 -2.47 -10.04
N ILE A 220 6.80 -1.41 -10.61
CA ILE A 220 6.07 -0.40 -9.84
C ILE A 220 4.59 -0.57 -10.11
N GLN A 221 3.82 -0.73 -9.05
CA GLN A 221 2.38 -0.86 -9.10
C GLN A 221 1.67 0.27 -8.36
N GLY A 222 0.47 0.60 -8.81
CA GLY A 222 -0.37 1.60 -8.17
C GLY A 222 -1.78 1.63 -8.74
N VAL A 223 -2.58 2.50 -8.15
CA VAL A 223 -3.92 2.81 -8.64
C VAL A 223 -3.99 4.31 -8.88
N ILE A 224 -4.42 4.70 -10.07
CA ILE A 224 -4.65 6.09 -10.43
C ILE A 224 -6.11 6.42 -10.12
N ASP A 225 -6.35 7.40 -9.27
CA ASP A 225 -7.69 7.78 -8.82
C ASP A 225 -8.57 8.18 -9.99
N ALA A 226 -8.11 9.11 -10.81
CA ALA A 226 -8.81 9.51 -12.04
C ALA A 226 -7.86 10.11 -13.08
N TYR A 227 -8.23 9.95 -14.35
CA TYR A 227 -7.65 10.74 -15.42
C TYR A 227 -8.66 11.00 -16.53
N ILE A 228 -8.50 12.13 -17.20
CA ILE A 228 -9.29 12.53 -18.36
C ILE A 228 -8.42 12.33 -19.61
N GLU A 229 -8.98 11.64 -20.61
CA GLU A 229 -8.35 11.50 -21.91
C GLU A 229 -8.76 12.66 -22.84
N GLU A 230 -7.79 13.42 -23.31
CA GLU A 230 -7.97 14.44 -24.33
C GLU A 230 -7.14 14.12 -25.58
N GLU A 231 -7.38 14.83 -26.67
CA GLU A 231 -6.71 14.55 -27.94
C GLU A 231 -5.19 14.66 -27.85
N ASP A 232 -4.70 15.65 -27.11
CA ASP A 232 -3.28 16.00 -26.98
C ASP A 232 -2.59 15.41 -25.75
N GLY A 233 -3.30 14.61 -24.91
CA GLY A 233 -2.73 13.96 -23.74
C GLY A 233 -3.73 13.72 -22.63
N PHE A 234 -3.21 13.42 -21.44
CA PHE A 234 -4.02 13.12 -20.25
C PHE A 234 -3.95 14.25 -19.23
N ILE A 235 -5.04 14.38 -18.48
CA ILE A 235 -5.13 15.17 -17.26
C ILE A 235 -5.24 14.20 -16.11
N LEU A 236 -4.20 14.12 -15.31
CA LEU A 236 -4.11 13.25 -14.14
C LEU A 236 -4.70 13.96 -12.93
N ILE A 237 -5.52 13.24 -12.15
CA ILE A 237 -6.24 13.77 -10.99
C ILE A 237 -6.09 12.78 -9.84
N ASP A 238 -5.76 13.32 -8.66
CA ASP A 238 -5.60 12.56 -7.43
C ASP A 238 -6.35 13.27 -6.30
N TYR A 239 -7.02 12.52 -5.43
CA TYR A 239 -7.84 13.06 -4.36
C TYR A 239 -7.14 12.94 -3.02
N LYS A 240 -7.16 14.02 -2.21
CA LYS A 240 -6.54 14.03 -0.89
C LYS A 240 -7.46 14.62 0.17
N THR A 241 -7.61 13.88 1.26
CA THR A 241 -8.40 14.26 2.44
C THR A 241 -7.54 14.70 3.61
N ASP A 242 -6.23 14.84 3.39
CA ASP A 242 -5.26 15.21 4.43
C ASP A 242 -5.60 16.54 5.07
N ARG A 243 -5.24 16.63 6.35
CA ARG A 243 -5.20 17.90 7.03
C ARG A 243 -3.96 18.68 6.56
N VAL A 244 -4.19 19.88 6.09
CA VAL A 244 -3.15 20.81 5.65
C VAL A 244 -3.32 22.15 6.37
N PRO A 245 -2.25 22.95 6.47
CA PRO A 245 -2.36 24.32 6.97
C PRO A 245 -3.49 25.08 6.28
N LYS A 246 -4.21 25.91 7.03
CA LYS A 246 -5.32 26.70 6.49
C LYS A 246 -4.85 27.86 5.61
N GLU A 247 -3.61 28.31 5.82
CA GLU A 247 -2.95 29.26 4.95
C GLU A 247 -2.76 28.62 3.58
N GLU A 248 -3.40 29.20 2.58
CA GLU A 248 -3.52 28.61 1.24
C GLU A 248 -2.17 28.27 0.61
N GLU A 249 -1.23 29.19 0.64
CA GLU A 249 0.11 29.01 0.08
C GLU A 249 0.90 27.90 0.80
N ALA A 250 0.83 27.86 2.13
CA ALA A 250 1.51 26.83 2.92
C ALA A 250 0.89 25.45 2.69
N GLY A 251 -0.45 25.39 2.62
CA GLY A 251 -1.18 24.14 2.33
C GLY A 251 -0.88 23.61 0.94
N GLU A 252 -0.89 24.45 -0.09
CA GLU A 252 -0.54 24.05 -1.46
C GLU A 252 0.91 23.58 -1.57
N LYS A 253 1.84 24.30 -0.95
CA LYS A 253 3.25 23.92 -0.93
C LYS A 253 3.44 22.54 -0.33
N LEU A 254 2.82 22.30 0.83
CA LEU A 254 2.89 21.01 1.51
C LEU A 254 2.34 19.86 0.66
N LEU A 255 1.19 20.07 -0.01
CA LEU A 255 0.61 19.07 -0.91
C LEU A 255 1.53 18.78 -2.10
N LYS A 256 2.09 19.79 -2.73
CA LYS A 256 3.04 19.63 -3.83
C LYS A 256 4.26 18.83 -3.38
N GLU A 257 4.86 19.18 -2.25
CA GLU A 257 6.02 18.48 -1.70
C GLU A 257 5.73 17.02 -1.33
N ARG A 258 4.54 16.73 -0.80
CA ARG A 258 4.14 15.37 -0.40
C ARG A 258 3.80 14.46 -1.56
N TYR A 259 3.22 15.00 -2.62
CA TYR A 259 2.56 14.19 -3.64
C TYR A 259 3.19 14.29 -5.03
N GLN A 260 4.19 15.16 -5.24
CA GLN A 260 4.87 15.29 -6.53
C GLN A 260 5.38 13.94 -7.04
N VAL A 261 6.11 13.20 -6.19
CA VAL A 261 6.67 11.89 -6.54
C VAL A 261 5.57 10.90 -6.96
N GLN A 262 4.45 10.87 -6.24
CA GLN A 262 3.32 9.99 -6.57
C GLN A 262 2.75 10.30 -7.96
N LEU A 263 2.47 11.58 -8.23
CA LEU A 263 1.89 11.98 -9.52
C LEU A 263 2.88 11.85 -10.67
N ASP A 264 4.18 11.97 -10.40
CA ASP A 264 5.22 11.73 -11.41
C ASP A 264 5.24 10.25 -11.85
N TYR A 265 5.17 9.31 -10.91
CA TYR A 265 5.06 7.89 -11.24
C TYR A 265 3.74 7.54 -11.93
N TYR A 266 2.62 8.14 -11.53
CA TYR A 266 1.34 7.96 -12.21
C TYR A 266 1.39 8.51 -13.64
N GLY A 267 1.96 9.70 -13.83
CA GLY A 267 2.16 10.28 -15.15
C GLY A 267 3.07 9.44 -16.04
N ARG A 268 4.15 8.92 -15.47
CA ARG A 268 5.06 7.98 -16.17
C ARG A 268 4.34 6.71 -16.57
N ALA A 269 3.53 6.14 -15.68
CA ALA A 269 2.74 4.95 -15.96
C ALA A 269 1.78 5.17 -17.14
N LEU A 270 0.99 6.24 -17.12
CA LEU A 270 0.10 6.58 -18.23
C LEU A 270 0.86 6.75 -19.53
N THR A 271 1.97 7.48 -19.51
CA THR A 271 2.78 7.71 -20.72
C THR A 271 3.38 6.42 -21.27
N GLN A 272 3.91 5.56 -20.39
CA GLN A 272 4.54 4.30 -20.79
C GLN A 272 3.52 3.29 -21.36
N LEU A 273 2.33 3.22 -20.74
CA LEU A 273 1.29 2.26 -21.13
C LEU A 273 0.50 2.69 -22.37
N THR A 274 0.37 4.00 -22.61
CA THR A 274 -0.52 4.51 -23.66
C THR A 274 0.21 5.19 -24.82
N GLY A 275 1.47 5.57 -24.62
CA GLY A 275 2.25 6.38 -25.57
C GLY A 275 1.85 7.86 -25.59
N LYS A 276 0.81 8.29 -24.83
CA LYS A 276 0.35 9.68 -24.77
C LYS A 276 0.93 10.37 -23.53
N ARG A 277 1.29 11.65 -23.63
CA ARG A 277 1.82 12.43 -22.52
C ARG A 277 0.75 12.81 -21.51
N VAL A 278 1.14 12.99 -20.26
CA VAL A 278 0.34 13.69 -19.26
C VAL A 278 0.64 15.18 -19.36
N LYS A 279 -0.36 16.00 -19.65
CA LYS A 279 -0.21 17.45 -19.85
C LYS A 279 -0.51 18.27 -18.58
N GLU A 280 -1.34 17.73 -17.70
CA GLU A 280 -1.68 18.38 -16.44
C GLU A 280 -1.74 17.33 -15.32
N LYS A 281 -1.27 17.69 -14.13
CA LYS A 281 -1.36 16.91 -12.91
C LYS A 281 -2.07 17.74 -11.86
N TRP A 282 -3.13 17.22 -11.28
CA TRP A 282 -3.95 17.91 -10.29
C TRP A 282 -4.14 17.08 -9.04
N ILE A 283 -4.07 17.75 -7.90
CA ILE A 283 -4.57 17.24 -6.62
C ILE A 283 -5.82 18.01 -6.28
N TYR A 284 -6.94 17.33 -6.01
CA TYR A 284 -8.04 17.97 -5.33
C TYR A 284 -7.93 17.72 -3.82
N SER A 285 -7.68 18.77 -3.07
CA SER A 285 -7.60 18.71 -1.62
C SER A 285 -8.97 19.02 -1.02
N PHE A 286 -9.56 18.03 -0.35
CA PHE A 286 -10.77 18.22 0.43
C PHE A 286 -10.52 19.06 1.69
N GLY A 287 -9.30 19.03 2.22
CA GLY A 287 -8.90 19.89 3.33
C GLY A 287 -8.90 21.37 2.98
N LEU A 288 -8.42 21.73 1.79
CA LEU A 288 -8.44 23.10 1.26
C LEU A 288 -9.70 23.42 0.44
N ARG A 289 -10.47 22.40 0.05
CA ARG A 289 -11.59 22.51 -0.92
C ARG A 289 -11.17 23.15 -2.23
N LYS A 290 -9.98 22.80 -2.71
CA LYS A 290 -9.35 23.43 -3.86
C LYS A 290 -8.60 22.43 -4.71
N ALA A 291 -8.57 22.67 -6.02
CA ALA A 291 -7.69 21.98 -6.95
C ALA A 291 -6.32 22.66 -6.98
N VAL A 292 -5.26 21.88 -6.81
CA VAL A 292 -3.86 22.32 -6.79
C VAL A 292 -3.14 21.68 -7.98
N GLN A 293 -2.59 22.49 -8.85
CA GLN A 293 -1.82 22.02 -10.00
C GLN A 293 -0.37 21.75 -9.61
N LEU A 294 0.15 20.58 -10.02
CA LEU A 294 1.54 20.20 -9.91
C LEU A 294 2.26 20.43 -11.26
N LYS A 295 3.57 20.49 -11.19
CA LYS A 295 4.41 20.64 -12.40
C LYS A 295 4.58 19.32 -13.13
#